data_56a6f70706a0ef4337b207001a05d68e
#
_entry.id   56a6f70706a0ef4337b207001a05d68e
#
_cell.length_a   1.000
_cell.length_b   1.000
_cell.length_c   1.000
_cell.angle_alpha   90.00
_cell.angle_beta   90.00
_cell.angle_gamma   90.00
#
_symmetry.space_group_name_H-M   'P 1'
#
loop_
_entity.id
_entity.type
_entity.pdbx_description
1 polymer ?
#
loop_
_entity_poly.entity_id
_entity_poly.type
_entity_poly.pdbx_seq_one_letter_code
_entity_poly.pdbx_strand_id
1 'polypeptide(L)'
;ALRLWATKGRIGTDLRYNEKDIRTGRKFAVKLWNVGRFLSLNLGDLDVSAAPPPPGERDIVDRWLLSHLAGAVAEATAAFEGHDYAQAHQVASQLFWSVYCDRYLEMIKDRVGQDGNSARWTLWESFRVLLGLFAPFAPFVTEAMYQQFYRSHEEAASLHLTRWPAADERWCGDRPAVEAVDQLTVILDATRVLRSAQRLGNSARLSQLTVQAHDDAARSLLDQIAEPLRIAARAETVVRGTASHPSGIAGITVGIAV
;
A
#
# COMPACT_ATOMS: atom_id res chain seq x y z
N ALA A 1 -14.84 15.91 -3.68
CA ALA A 1 -15.60 15.24 -2.61
C ALA A 1 -16.95 14.73 -3.11
N LEU A 2 -17.81 15.58 -3.69
CA LEU A 2 -19.16 15.21 -4.16
C LEU A 2 -19.12 14.09 -5.22
N ARG A 3 -18.23 14.17 -6.20
CA ARG A 3 -18.08 13.13 -7.24
C ARG A 3 -17.71 11.78 -6.62
N LEU A 4 -16.76 11.73 -5.69
CA LEU A 4 -16.39 10.51 -4.98
C LEU A 4 -17.54 9.89 -4.17
N TRP A 5 -18.45 10.71 -3.65
CA TRP A 5 -19.67 10.20 -3.03
C TRP A 5 -20.62 9.63 -4.08
N ALA A 6 -20.86 10.37 -5.18
CA ALA A 6 -21.78 9.95 -6.22
C ALA A 6 -21.36 8.62 -6.89
N THR A 7 -20.07 8.37 -7.03
CA THR A 7 -19.54 7.12 -7.61
C THR A 7 -19.66 5.88 -6.72
N LYS A 8 -20.17 6.01 -5.49
CA LYS A 8 -20.56 4.86 -4.66
C LYS A 8 -21.89 4.25 -5.06
N GLY A 9 -22.73 5.03 -5.78
CA GLY A 9 -24.03 4.56 -6.26
C GLY A 9 -23.88 3.60 -7.43
N ARG A 10 -24.57 2.47 -7.38
CA ARG A 10 -24.67 1.56 -8.51
C ARG A 10 -25.78 2.04 -9.44
N ILE A 11 -25.59 1.82 -10.74
CA ILE A 11 -26.60 2.13 -11.75
C ILE A 11 -27.90 1.36 -11.44
N GLY A 12 -29.03 2.07 -11.43
CA GLY A 12 -30.34 1.47 -11.13
C GLY A 12 -30.67 1.34 -9.64
N THR A 13 -29.83 1.86 -8.75
CA THR A 13 -30.11 1.90 -7.30
C THR A 13 -30.07 3.31 -6.75
N ASP A 14 -30.90 3.59 -5.74
CA ASP A 14 -30.91 4.88 -5.08
C ASP A 14 -29.68 5.05 -4.18
N LEU A 15 -28.98 6.18 -4.33
CA LEU A 15 -27.92 6.59 -3.45
C LEU A 15 -28.46 7.59 -2.40
N ARG A 16 -28.56 7.14 -1.17
CA ARG A 16 -29.01 8.02 -0.08
C ARG A 16 -28.00 9.13 0.17
N TYR A 17 -28.48 10.38 0.18
CA TYR A 17 -27.66 11.52 0.55
C TYR A 17 -27.10 11.37 1.97
N ASN A 18 -25.78 11.53 2.11
CA ASN A 18 -25.10 11.47 3.40
C ASN A 18 -23.92 12.45 3.42
N GLU A 19 -24.03 13.50 4.19
CA GLU A 19 -22.99 14.52 4.29
C GLU A 19 -21.66 13.96 4.83
N LYS A 20 -21.70 12.96 5.74
CA LYS A 20 -20.49 12.33 6.27
C LYS A 20 -19.69 11.64 5.16
N ASP A 21 -20.38 11.03 4.20
CA ASP A 21 -19.74 10.37 3.06
C ASP A 21 -19.10 11.39 2.11
N ILE A 22 -19.72 12.54 1.90
CA ILE A 22 -19.14 13.64 1.12
C ILE A 22 -17.87 14.16 1.81
N ARG A 23 -17.89 14.33 3.13
CA ARG A 23 -16.69 14.72 3.90
C ARG A 23 -15.56 13.70 3.79
N THR A 24 -15.87 12.42 3.62
CA THR A 24 -14.86 11.37 3.38
C THR A 24 -14.12 11.60 2.07
N GLY A 25 -14.79 12.09 1.03
CA GLY A 25 -14.15 12.48 -0.22
C GLY A 25 -13.13 13.62 -0.06
N ARG A 26 -13.35 14.55 0.91
CA ARG A 26 -12.31 15.55 1.26
C ARG A 26 -11.11 14.91 1.94
N LYS A 27 -11.32 13.94 2.84
CA LYS A 27 -10.24 13.20 3.48
C LYS A 27 -9.37 12.46 2.46
N PHE A 28 -10.00 11.90 1.42
CA PHE A 28 -9.28 11.27 0.32
C PHE A 28 -8.32 12.27 -0.37
N ALA A 29 -8.82 13.43 -0.78
CA ALA A 29 -7.99 14.44 -1.45
C ALA A 29 -6.81 14.88 -0.58
N VAL A 30 -7.03 15.10 0.72
CA VAL A 30 -5.97 15.45 1.68
C VAL A 30 -4.97 14.31 1.84
N LYS A 31 -5.45 13.05 1.91
CA LYS A 31 -4.54 11.89 2.03
C LYS A 31 -3.70 11.71 0.77
N LEU A 32 -4.30 11.83 -0.42
CA LEU A 32 -3.58 11.76 -1.69
C LEU A 32 -2.50 12.85 -1.79
N TRP A 33 -2.83 14.07 -1.38
CA TRP A 33 -1.87 15.18 -1.28
C TRP A 33 -0.71 14.86 -0.35
N ASN A 34 -1.00 14.31 0.84
CA ASN A 34 0.03 13.92 1.80
C ASN A 34 0.93 12.78 1.29
N VAL A 35 0.36 11.86 0.50
CA VAL A 35 1.16 10.85 -0.21
C VAL A 35 2.10 11.53 -1.22
N GLY A 36 1.60 12.46 -2.04
CA GLY A 36 2.44 13.24 -2.95
C GLY A 36 3.57 13.97 -2.20
N ARG A 37 3.27 14.59 -1.04
CA ARG A 37 4.30 15.21 -0.21
C ARG A 37 5.34 14.20 0.29
N PHE A 38 4.92 13.00 0.66
CA PHE A 38 5.85 11.93 1.05
C PHE A 38 6.76 11.55 -0.13
N LEU A 39 6.24 11.46 -1.35
CA LEU A 39 7.04 11.26 -2.55
C LEU A 39 8.07 12.37 -2.75
N SER A 40 7.65 13.64 -2.68
CA SER A 40 8.56 14.79 -2.83
C SER A 40 9.75 14.73 -1.88
N LEU A 41 9.54 14.27 -0.65
CA LEU A 41 10.59 14.19 0.36
C LEU A 41 11.56 13.03 0.16
N ASN A 42 11.13 11.96 -0.55
CA ASN A 42 11.89 10.72 -0.63
C ASN A 42 12.42 10.41 -2.05
N LEU A 43 11.91 11.09 -3.08
CA LEU A 43 12.23 10.80 -4.48
C LEU A 43 13.05 11.91 -5.18
N GLY A 44 13.51 12.95 -4.46
CA GLY A 44 14.08 14.16 -5.07
C GLY A 44 15.28 13.95 -6.00
N ASP A 45 16.00 12.85 -5.83
CA ASP A 45 17.16 12.46 -6.64
C ASP A 45 16.94 11.14 -7.41
N LEU A 46 15.69 10.68 -7.53
CA LEU A 46 15.37 9.50 -8.31
C LEU A 46 15.54 9.76 -9.80
N ASP A 47 16.42 9.00 -10.44
CA ASP A 47 16.49 8.97 -11.90
C ASP A 47 15.34 8.10 -12.44
N VAL A 48 14.25 8.75 -12.81
CA VAL A 48 13.07 8.09 -13.37
C VAL A 48 13.28 7.57 -14.79
N SER A 49 14.36 7.96 -15.46
CA SER A 49 14.75 7.45 -16.78
C SER A 49 15.53 6.15 -16.70
N ALA A 50 16.04 5.80 -15.51
CA ALA A 50 16.76 4.57 -15.29
C ALA A 50 15.83 3.35 -15.47
N ALA A 51 16.39 2.25 -15.94
CA ALA A 51 15.66 1.00 -16.05
C ALA A 51 15.09 0.57 -14.68
N PRO A 52 13.86 0.07 -14.65
CA PRO A 52 13.27 -0.43 -13.40
C PRO A 52 14.12 -1.58 -12.83
N PRO A 53 14.22 -1.69 -11.50
CA PRO A 53 14.91 -2.82 -10.89
C PRO A 53 14.35 -4.14 -11.41
N PRO A 54 15.21 -5.12 -11.75
CA PRO A 54 14.73 -6.43 -12.17
C PRO A 54 13.80 -7.07 -11.12
N PRO A 55 12.78 -7.84 -11.51
CA PRO A 55 11.84 -8.43 -10.55
C PRO A 55 12.50 -9.19 -9.41
N GLY A 56 13.58 -9.93 -9.69
CA GLY A 56 14.32 -10.71 -8.69
C GLY A 56 15.14 -9.88 -7.69
N GLU A 57 15.43 -8.62 -8.01
CA GLU A 57 16.17 -7.70 -7.15
C GLU A 57 15.25 -6.79 -6.32
N ARG A 58 13.94 -6.85 -6.56
CA ARG A 58 12.98 -6.08 -5.80
C ARG A 58 12.76 -6.70 -4.43
N ASP A 59 12.62 -5.84 -3.43
CA ASP A 59 12.26 -6.27 -2.09
C ASP A 59 10.90 -6.98 -2.07
N ILE A 60 10.70 -7.88 -1.11
CA ILE A 60 9.48 -8.68 -0.99
C ILE A 60 8.22 -7.82 -0.84
N VAL A 61 8.33 -6.69 -0.11
CA VAL A 61 7.21 -5.75 0.10
C VAL A 61 6.86 -5.00 -1.18
N ASP A 62 7.87 -4.68 -2.01
CA ASP A 62 7.67 -4.01 -3.29
C ASP A 62 6.99 -4.96 -4.28
N ARG A 63 7.42 -6.22 -4.34
CA ARG A 63 6.78 -7.27 -5.15
C ARG A 63 5.35 -7.55 -4.73
N TRP A 64 5.10 -7.56 -3.42
CA TRP A 64 3.75 -7.67 -2.85
C TRP A 64 2.84 -6.53 -3.31
N LEU A 65 3.28 -5.27 -3.19
CA LEU A 65 2.48 -4.12 -3.64
C LEU A 65 2.20 -4.20 -5.14
N LEU A 66 3.21 -4.50 -5.96
CA LEU A 66 3.06 -4.56 -7.42
C LEU A 66 2.07 -5.66 -7.84
N SER A 67 2.06 -6.81 -7.16
CA SER A 67 1.07 -7.87 -7.40
C SER A 67 -0.35 -7.42 -7.07
N HIS A 68 -0.55 -6.73 -5.94
CA HIS A 68 -1.85 -6.14 -5.60
C HIS A 68 -2.26 -5.04 -6.59
N LEU A 69 -1.31 -4.24 -7.04
CA LEU A 69 -1.53 -3.19 -8.03
C LEU A 69 -2.03 -3.78 -9.36
N ALA A 70 -1.37 -4.83 -9.84
CA ALA A 70 -1.75 -5.54 -11.06
C ALA A 70 -3.16 -6.12 -10.96
N GLY A 71 -3.48 -6.79 -9.85
CA GLY A 71 -4.81 -7.33 -9.58
C GLY A 71 -5.89 -6.24 -9.56
N ALA A 72 -5.63 -5.14 -8.87
CA ALA A 72 -6.57 -4.03 -8.78
C ALA A 72 -6.78 -3.32 -10.14
N VAL A 73 -5.73 -3.17 -10.95
CA VAL A 73 -5.86 -2.63 -12.31
C VAL A 73 -6.74 -3.54 -13.17
N ALA A 74 -6.51 -4.85 -13.13
CA ALA A 74 -7.31 -5.82 -13.90
C ALA A 74 -8.79 -5.81 -13.47
N GLU A 75 -9.04 -5.84 -12.14
CA GLU A 75 -10.41 -5.82 -11.61
C GLU A 75 -11.13 -4.49 -11.89
N ALA A 76 -10.46 -3.35 -11.71
CA ALA A 76 -11.04 -2.05 -12.03
C ALA A 76 -11.34 -1.91 -13.51
N THR A 77 -10.48 -2.43 -14.39
CA THR A 77 -10.69 -2.46 -15.85
C THR A 77 -11.94 -3.26 -16.19
N ALA A 78 -12.05 -4.49 -15.68
CA ALA A 78 -13.22 -5.33 -15.92
C ALA A 78 -14.52 -4.68 -15.40
N ALA A 79 -14.46 -4.00 -14.24
CA ALA A 79 -15.60 -3.28 -13.70
C ALA A 79 -16.00 -2.08 -14.60
N PHE A 80 -15.04 -1.33 -15.15
CA PHE A 80 -15.33 -0.26 -16.11
C PHE A 80 -15.93 -0.78 -17.40
N GLU A 81 -15.40 -1.85 -17.97
CA GLU A 81 -15.93 -2.51 -19.17
C GLU A 81 -17.36 -3.03 -18.94
N GLY A 82 -17.62 -3.54 -17.72
CA GLY A 82 -18.95 -3.96 -17.27
C GLY A 82 -19.88 -2.81 -16.85
N HIS A 83 -19.45 -1.54 -16.98
CA HIS A 83 -20.19 -0.34 -16.53
C HIS A 83 -20.51 -0.32 -15.02
N ASP A 84 -19.83 -1.11 -14.19
CA ASP A 84 -19.92 -1.03 -12.72
C ASP A 84 -18.87 -0.06 -12.15
N TYR A 85 -19.15 1.24 -12.30
CA TYR A 85 -18.25 2.30 -11.82
C TYR A 85 -18.12 2.34 -10.31
N ALA A 86 -19.12 1.84 -9.59
CA ALA A 86 -19.07 1.73 -8.13
C ALA A 86 -18.05 0.67 -7.70
N GLN A 87 -18.03 -0.48 -8.38
CA GLN A 87 -17.03 -1.52 -8.14
C GLN A 87 -15.61 -1.02 -8.49
N ALA A 88 -15.43 -0.37 -9.64
CA ALA A 88 -14.13 0.19 -10.02
C ALA A 88 -13.60 1.19 -8.97
N HIS A 89 -14.48 2.08 -8.46
CA HIS A 89 -14.12 3.00 -7.38
C HIS A 89 -13.81 2.28 -6.07
N GLN A 90 -14.55 1.22 -5.74
CA GLN A 90 -14.32 0.42 -4.53
C GLN A 90 -12.95 -0.27 -4.57
N VAL A 91 -12.59 -0.90 -5.70
CA VAL A 91 -11.30 -1.56 -5.92
C VAL A 91 -10.15 -0.55 -5.76
N ALA A 92 -10.21 0.58 -6.47
CA ALA A 92 -9.21 1.64 -6.35
C ALA A 92 -9.10 2.16 -4.91
N SER A 93 -10.23 2.33 -4.20
CA SER A 93 -10.26 2.79 -2.82
C SER A 93 -9.64 1.78 -1.86
N GLN A 94 -9.92 0.50 -2.02
CA GLN A 94 -9.33 -0.56 -1.19
C GLN A 94 -7.82 -0.64 -1.39
N LEU A 95 -7.37 -0.61 -2.65
CA LEU A 95 -5.94 -0.55 -2.97
C LEU A 95 -5.28 0.66 -2.29
N PHE A 96 -5.86 1.85 -2.43
CA PHE A 96 -5.28 3.09 -1.90
C PHE A 96 -5.24 3.11 -0.36
N TRP A 97 -6.36 2.84 0.29
CA TRP A 97 -6.43 2.96 1.74
C TRP A 97 -5.74 1.79 2.44
N SER A 98 -6.19 0.56 2.16
CA SER A 98 -5.79 -0.60 2.94
C SER A 98 -4.42 -1.14 2.54
N VAL A 99 -4.13 -1.21 1.24
CA VAL A 99 -2.88 -1.80 0.74
C VAL A 99 -1.77 -0.74 0.74
N TYR A 100 -2.01 0.38 0.07
CA TYR A 100 -0.97 1.39 -0.13
C TYR A 100 -0.70 2.21 1.13
N CYS A 101 -1.73 2.90 1.67
CA CYS A 101 -1.53 3.85 2.77
C CYS A 101 -1.30 3.19 4.13
N ASP A 102 -2.11 2.17 4.46
CA ASP A 102 -2.10 1.60 5.81
C ASP A 102 -1.03 0.52 6.00
N ARG A 103 -0.55 -0.08 4.90
CA ARG A 103 0.44 -1.17 4.95
C ARG A 103 1.73 -0.78 4.26
N TYR A 104 1.72 -0.59 2.93
CA TYR A 104 2.94 -0.40 2.15
C TYR A 104 3.77 0.79 2.64
N LEU A 105 3.19 1.98 2.73
CA LEU A 105 3.91 3.17 3.18
C LEU A 105 4.52 3.00 4.58
N GLU A 106 3.84 2.30 5.49
CA GLU A 106 4.38 2.02 6.82
C GLU A 106 5.55 1.03 6.80
N MET A 107 5.54 0.06 5.89
CA MET A 107 6.62 -0.92 5.75
C MET A 107 7.88 -0.37 5.08
N ILE A 108 7.76 0.69 4.27
CA ILE A 108 8.90 1.23 3.52
C ILE A 108 9.47 2.52 4.08
N LYS A 109 8.78 3.21 5.01
CA LYS A 109 9.11 4.58 5.44
C LYS A 109 10.56 4.76 5.94
N ASP A 110 11.13 3.77 6.60
CA ASP A 110 12.49 3.82 7.10
C ASP A 110 13.52 3.35 6.05
N ARG A 111 13.06 2.64 5.01
CA ARG A 111 13.87 2.09 3.93
C ARG A 111 13.99 3.02 2.74
N VAL A 112 12.94 3.74 2.41
CA VAL A 112 12.85 4.55 1.19
C VAL A 112 13.92 5.67 1.12
N GLY A 113 14.44 6.11 2.27
CA GLY A 113 15.52 7.10 2.34
C GLY A 113 16.93 6.52 2.40
N GLN A 114 17.08 5.22 2.64
CA GLN A 114 18.39 4.58 2.89
C GLN A 114 18.87 3.73 1.72
N ASP A 115 17.96 3.05 1.04
CA ASP A 115 18.33 2.09 0.00
C ASP A 115 17.52 2.30 -1.24
N GLY A 116 18.01 2.75 -2.01
CA GLY A 116 17.63 2.19 -3.03
C GLY A 116 16.56 2.25 -3.94
N ASN A 117 16.90 1.97 -5.10
CA ASN A 117 16.07 2.00 -6.30
C ASN A 117 14.76 1.20 -6.22
N SER A 118 14.69 0.09 -5.48
CA SER A 118 13.48 -0.76 -5.49
C SER A 118 12.27 -0.07 -4.87
N ALA A 119 12.34 0.37 -3.60
CA ALA A 119 11.22 1.04 -2.94
C ALA A 119 10.87 2.38 -3.60
N ARG A 120 11.88 3.15 -4.00
CA ARG A 120 11.70 4.46 -4.62
C ARG A 120 11.06 4.34 -6.00
N TRP A 121 11.54 3.39 -6.82
CA TRP A 121 10.93 3.10 -8.11
C TRP A 121 9.50 2.57 -7.93
N THR A 122 9.27 1.65 -7.03
CA THR A 122 7.93 1.10 -6.77
C THR A 122 6.97 2.17 -6.29
N LEU A 123 7.44 3.10 -5.45
CA LEU A 123 6.64 4.24 -4.99
C LEU A 123 6.24 5.16 -6.16
N TRP A 124 7.18 5.48 -7.03
CA TRP A 124 6.95 6.28 -8.22
C TRP A 124 5.93 5.62 -9.15
N GLU A 125 6.18 4.39 -9.53
CA GLU A 125 5.34 3.62 -10.45
C GLU A 125 3.93 3.41 -9.91
N SER A 126 3.81 2.94 -8.68
CA SER A 126 2.52 2.67 -8.06
C SER A 126 1.67 3.93 -7.85
N PHE A 127 2.29 5.05 -7.49
CA PHE A 127 1.56 6.31 -7.35
C PHE A 127 1.04 6.82 -8.70
N ARG A 128 1.82 6.68 -9.77
CA ARG A 128 1.38 7.01 -11.14
C ARG A 128 0.14 6.22 -11.54
N VAL A 129 0.14 4.92 -11.26
CA VAL A 129 -1.01 4.03 -11.54
C VAL A 129 -2.22 4.42 -10.68
N LEU A 130 -2.04 4.69 -9.40
CA LEU A 130 -3.10 5.15 -8.51
C LEU A 130 -3.75 6.45 -9.02
N LEU A 131 -2.96 7.41 -9.50
CA LEU A 131 -3.50 8.63 -10.11
C LEU A 131 -4.40 8.31 -11.30
N GLY A 132 -3.97 7.38 -12.16
CA GLY A 132 -4.76 6.92 -13.31
C GLY A 132 -6.08 6.26 -12.90
N LEU A 133 -6.04 5.34 -11.92
CA LEU A 133 -7.24 4.68 -11.39
C LEU A 133 -8.25 5.66 -10.78
N PHE A 134 -7.76 6.72 -10.13
CA PHE A 134 -8.63 7.74 -9.53
C PHE A 134 -9.00 8.91 -10.44
N ALA A 135 -8.37 9.05 -11.59
CA ALA A 135 -8.64 10.16 -12.52
C ALA A 135 -10.13 10.34 -12.85
N PRO A 136 -10.92 9.30 -13.14
CA PRO A 136 -12.35 9.45 -13.41
C PRO A 136 -13.16 9.93 -12.20
N PHE A 137 -12.72 9.60 -10.99
CA PHE A 137 -13.44 9.82 -9.73
C PHE A 137 -13.06 11.13 -9.03
N ALA A 138 -11.78 11.52 -9.14
CA ALA A 138 -11.22 12.69 -8.47
C ALA A 138 -10.32 13.52 -9.42
N PRO A 139 -10.83 14.00 -10.56
CA PRO A 139 -10.04 14.52 -11.68
C PRO A 139 -9.09 15.65 -11.29
N PHE A 140 -9.51 16.57 -10.43
CA PHE A 140 -8.71 17.76 -10.13
C PHE A 140 -7.47 17.47 -9.26
N VAL A 141 -7.63 16.67 -8.21
CA VAL A 141 -6.51 16.36 -7.32
C VAL A 141 -5.52 15.41 -7.97
N THR A 142 -6.00 14.46 -8.76
CA THR A 142 -5.13 13.56 -9.53
C THR A 142 -4.36 14.30 -10.62
N GLU A 143 -5.01 15.23 -11.32
CA GLU A 143 -4.36 16.11 -12.29
C GLU A 143 -3.29 16.97 -11.62
N ALA A 144 -3.59 17.60 -10.49
CA ALA A 144 -2.61 18.42 -9.77
C ALA A 144 -1.36 17.61 -9.38
N MET A 145 -1.53 16.37 -8.93
CA MET A 145 -0.41 15.48 -8.63
C MET A 145 0.35 15.06 -9.88
N TYR A 146 -0.37 14.76 -10.97
CA TYR A 146 0.26 14.43 -12.25
C TYR A 146 1.13 15.58 -12.76
N GLN A 147 0.60 16.80 -12.76
CA GLN A 147 1.34 17.99 -13.20
C GLN A 147 2.60 18.24 -12.36
N GLN A 148 2.53 17.94 -11.07
CA GLN A 148 3.67 18.15 -10.17
C GLN A 148 4.76 17.09 -10.34
N PHE A 149 4.40 15.82 -10.55
CA PHE A 149 5.35 14.71 -10.47
C PHE A 149 5.71 14.12 -11.84
N TYR A 150 4.74 13.99 -12.74
CA TYR A 150 4.91 13.16 -13.95
C TYR A 150 4.95 13.95 -15.25
N ARG A 151 4.36 15.14 -15.28
CA ARG A 151 4.23 15.94 -16.51
C ARG A 151 5.58 16.22 -17.20
N SER A 152 6.65 16.43 -16.46
CA SER A 152 7.99 16.65 -17.01
C SER A 152 8.67 15.39 -17.55
N HIS A 153 8.12 14.22 -17.24
CA HIS A 153 8.66 12.90 -17.60
C HIS A 153 7.78 12.14 -18.60
N GLU A 154 6.60 12.66 -18.91
CA GLU A 154 5.65 12.07 -19.86
C GLU A 154 5.28 13.07 -20.95
N GLU A 155 4.96 12.56 -22.16
CA GLU A 155 4.58 13.43 -23.28
C GLU A 155 3.19 14.05 -23.09
N ALA A 156 2.28 13.36 -22.42
CA ALA A 156 0.90 13.80 -22.26
C ALA A 156 0.79 15.09 -21.44
N ALA A 157 0.14 16.11 -21.99
CA ALA A 157 -0.03 17.41 -21.33
C ALA A 157 -0.93 17.34 -20.07
N SER A 158 -1.73 16.31 -19.91
CA SER A 158 -2.65 16.09 -18.80
C SER A 158 -2.79 14.59 -18.53
N LEU A 159 -3.02 14.22 -17.27
CA LEU A 159 -3.36 12.85 -16.87
C LEU A 159 -4.57 12.31 -17.66
N HIS A 160 -5.53 13.18 -17.96
CA HIS A 160 -6.75 12.83 -18.69
C HIS A 160 -6.54 12.56 -20.18
N LEU A 161 -5.35 12.84 -20.69
CA LEU A 161 -4.92 12.50 -22.06
C LEU A 161 -4.04 11.26 -22.09
N THR A 162 -3.71 10.69 -20.94
CA THR A 162 -2.98 9.43 -20.86
C THR A 162 -3.92 8.23 -21.07
N ARG A 163 -3.32 7.08 -21.36
CA ARG A 163 -4.08 5.82 -21.40
C ARG A 163 -4.49 5.38 -20.00
N TRP A 164 -5.59 4.64 -19.93
CA TRP A 164 -5.96 3.91 -18.71
C TRP A 164 -4.82 3.00 -18.27
N PRO A 165 -4.55 2.88 -16.96
CA PRO A 165 -3.51 2.01 -16.46
C PRO A 165 -3.69 0.57 -16.96
N ALA A 166 -2.61 -0.03 -17.41
CA ALA A 166 -2.56 -1.44 -17.77
C ALA A 166 -1.69 -2.19 -16.77
N ALA A 167 -2.10 -3.41 -16.41
CA ALA A 167 -1.27 -4.27 -15.59
C ALA A 167 0.00 -4.65 -16.38
N ASP A 168 1.15 -4.42 -15.80
CA ASP A 168 2.43 -4.86 -16.36
C ASP A 168 2.67 -6.31 -15.95
N GLU A 169 3.01 -7.17 -16.90
CA GLU A 169 3.32 -8.58 -16.63
C GLU A 169 4.47 -8.74 -15.63
N ARG A 170 5.38 -7.78 -15.58
CA ARG A 170 6.49 -7.72 -14.62
C ARG A 170 6.05 -7.50 -13.18
N TRP A 171 4.79 -7.11 -12.95
CA TRP A 171 4.23 -6.92 -11.61
C TRP A 171 3.49 -8.16 -11.12
N CYS A 172 3.18 -9.09 -12.00
CA CYS A 172 2.28 -10.22 -11.73
C CYS A 172 3.06 -11.46 -11.26
N GLY A 173 2.36 -12.31 -10.54
CA GLY A 173 2.77 -13.71 -10.35
C GLY A 173 3.69 -14.00 -9.17
N ASP A 174 4.04 -13.02 -8.32
CA ASP A 174 4.84 -13.28 -7.13
C ASP A 174 3.97 -13.73 -5.93
N ARG A 175 3.31 -14.87 -6.13
CA ARG A 175 2.45 -15.47 -5.11
C ARG A 175 3.17 -15.70 -3.76
N PRO A 176 4.42 -16.20 -3.72
CA PRO A 176 5.16 -16.32 -2.47
C PRO A 176 5.34 -15.00 -1.73
N ALA A 177 5.65 -13.90 -2.42
CA ALA A 177 5.76 -12.58 -1.78
C ALA A 177 4.41 -12.10 -1.24
N VAL A 178 3.32 -12.31 -1.99
CA VAL A 178 1.98 -11.95 -1.55
C VAL A 178 1.62 -12.72 -0.27
N GLU A 179 1.79 -14.03 -0.26
CA GLU A 179 1.49 -14.87 0.89
C GLU A 179 2.33 -14.49 2.13
N ALA A 180 3.63 -14.24 1.95
CA ALA A 180 4.52 -13.90 3.06
C ALA A 180 4.18 -12.53 3.68
N VAL A 181 3.91 -11.50 2.86
CA VAL A 181 3.59 -10.17 3.36
C VAL A 181 2.16 -10.09 3.90
N ASP A 182 1.22 -10.86 3.36
CA ASP A 182 -0.12 -10.98 3.94
C ASP A 182 -0.05 -11.61 5.35
N GLN A 183 0.78 -12.63 5.54
CA GLN A 183 1.03 -13.19 6.87
C GLN A 183 1.73 -12.19 7.81
N LEU A 184 2.68 -11.39 7.31
CA LEU A 184 3.26 -10.28 8.08
C LEU A 184 2.18 -9.33 8.59
N THR A 185 1.18 -8.98 7.77
CA THR A 185 0.11 -8.08 8.21
C THR A 185 -0.73 -8.68 9.34
N VAL A 186 -0.95 -9.97 9.36
CA VAL A 186 -1.64 -10.68 10.46
C VAL A 186 -0.81 -10.60 11.75
N ILE A 187 0.52 -10.77 11.68
CA ILE A 187 1.42 -10.59 12.83
C ILE A 187 1.36 -9.16 13.37
N LEU A 188 1.32 -8.17 12.47
CA LEU A 188 1.19 -6.77 12.87
C LEU A 188 -0.14 -6.48 13.57
N ASP A 189 -1.22 -7.09 13.14
CA ASP A 189 -2.53 -6.94 13.82
C ASP A 189 -2.50 -7.54 15.23
N ALA A 190 -1.88 -8.70 15.43
CA ALA A 190 -1.64 -9.25 16.76
C ALA A 190 -0.76 -8.33 17.63
N THR A 191 0.27 -7.73 17.04
CA THR A 191 1.12 -6.73 17.73
C THR A 191 0.32 -5.50 18.14
N ARG A 192 -0.64 -5.04 17.34
CA ARG A 192 -1.56 -3.92 17.68
C ARG A 192 -2.46 -4.28 18.86
N VAL A 193 -2.96 -5.52 18.92
CA VAL A 193 -3.74 -6.02 20.07
C VAL A 193 -2.91 -5.97 21.34
N LEU A 194 -1.67 -6.46 21.31
CA LEU A 194 -0.75 -6.41 22.47
C LEU A 194 -0.47 -4.97 22.91
N ARG A 195 -0.23 -4.05 21.97
CA ARG A 195 -0.07 -2.61 22.27
C ARG A 195 -1.28 -2.05 22.99
N SER A 196 -2.48 -2.34 22.48
CA SER A 196 -3.74 -1.88 23.09
C SER A 196 -3.90 -2.43 24.52
N ALA A 197 -3.58 -3.71 24.74
CA ALA A 197 -3.62 -4.31 26.07
C ALA A 197 -2.67 -3.64 27.06
N GLN A 198 -1.52 -3.16 26.58
CA GLN A 198 -0.53 -2.41 27.37
C GLN A 198 -0.78 -0.89 27.39
N ARG A 199 -1.91 -0.41 26.85
CA ARG A 199 -2.28 1.00 26.72
C ARG A 199 -1.26 1.85 25.93
N LEU A 200 -0.54 1.23 24.99
CA LEU A 200 0.41 1.90 24.12
C LEU A 200 -0.29 2.40 22.86
N GLY A 201 0.05 3.62 22.45
CA GLY A 201 -0.39 4.14 21.16
C GLY A 201 0.26 3.41 19.99
N ASN A 202 -0.39 3.38 18.84
CA ASN A 202 0.17 2.75 17.62
C ASN A 202 1.49 3.39 17.14
N SER A 203 1.76 4.63 17.54
CA SER A 203 3.01 5.34 17.23
C SER A 203 4.16 5.06 18.22
N ALA A 204 3.90 4.40 19.35
CA ALA A 204 4.92 4.09 20.32
C ALA A 204 6.01 3.18 19.71
N ARG A 205 7.27 3.46 19.98
CA ARG A 205 8.37 2.57 19.62
C ARG A 205 8.40 1.40 20.59
N LEU A 206 8.71 0.22 20.08
CA LEU A 206 8.99 -0.96 20.88
C LEU A 206 10.50 -1.11 20.98
N SER A 207 11.03 -1.38 22.18
CA SER A 207 12.43 -1.78 22.32
C SER A 207 12.65 -3.15 21.67
N GLN A 208 11.65 -4.03 21.80
CA GLN A 208 11.74 -5.37 21.25
C GLN A 208 10.38 -5.93 20.84
N LEU A 209 10.35 -6.58 19.67
CA LEU A 209 9.30 -7.49 19.24
C LEU A 209 9.84 -8.91 19.30
N THR A 210 9.26 -9.74 20.14
CA THR A 210 9.64 -11.15 20.25
C THR A 210 8.72 -11.98 19.36
N VAL A 211 9.29 -12.84 18.52
CA VAL A 211 8.55 -13.79 17.68
C VAL A 211 9.06 -15.20 17.94
N GLN A 212 8.14 -16.15 18.09
CA GLN A 212 8.47 -17.55 18.27
C GLN A 212 7.87 -18.36 17.13
N ALA A 213 8.73 -19.09 16.42
CA ALA A 213 8.33 -20.09 15.43
C ALA A 213 8.33 -21.48 16.07
N HIS A 214 7.26 -22.20 15.84
CA HIS A 214 7.08 -23.55 16.39
C HIS A 214 7.38 -24.67 15.37
N ASP A 215 7.55 -24.32 14.09
CA ASP A 215 7.92 -25.22 13.01
C ASP A 215 8.87 -24.58 12.00
N ASP A 216 9.33 -25.35 11.03
CA ASP A 216 10.31 -24.89 10.02
C ASP A 216 9.67 -23.93 9.00
N ALA A 217 8.40 -24.11 8.69
CA ALA A 217 7.69 -23.21 7.78
C ALA A 217 7.56 -21.81 8.40
N ALA A 218 7.19 -21.73 9.68
CA ALA A 218 7.15 -20.49 10.45
C ALA A 218 8.53 -19.81 10.55
N ARG A 219 9.61 -20.59 10.71
CA ARG A 219 10.98 -20.06 10.71
C ARG A 219 11.35 -19.45 9.36
N SER A 220 11.09 -20.16 8.28
CA SER A 220 11.36 -19.68 6.92
C SER A 220 10.59 -18.39 6.59
N LEU A 221 9.32 -18.31 7.00
CA LEU A 221 8.52 -17.11 6.85
C LEU A 221 9.15 -15.93 7.62
N LEU A 222 9.44 -16.12 8.91
CA LEU A 222 10.01 -15.07 9.75
C LEU A 222 11.38 -14.59 9.24
N ASP A 223 12.17 -15.45 8.57
CA ASP A 223 13.41 -15.04 7.93
C ASP A 223 13.17 -14.09 6.76
N GLN A 224 12.14 -14.34 5.98
CA GLN A 224 11.80 -13.51 4.81
C GLN A 224 11.22 -12.14 5.18
N ILE A 225 10.48 -12.06 6.30
CA ILE A 225 9.74 -10.86 6.69
C ILE A 225 10.35 -10.11 7.89
N ALA A 226 11.49 -10.54 8.41
CA ALA A 226 12.06 -9.99 9.66
C ALA A 226 12.24 -8.47 9.61
N GLU A 227 12.86 -7.95 8.57
CA GLU A 227 13.12 -6.53 8.44
C GLU A 227 11.86 -5.72 8.13
N PRO A 228 11.00 -6.08 7.18
CA PRO A 228 9.69 -5.44 7.02
C PRO A 228 8.84 -5.45 8.30
N LEU A 229 8.87 -6.54 9.05
CA LEU A 229 8.17 -6.65 10.33
C LEU A 229 8.72 -5.69 11.38
N ARG A 230 10.05 -5.59 11.50
CA ARG A 230 10.73 -4.65 12.40
C ARG A 230 10.30 -3.21 12.14
N ILE A 231 10.37 -2.80 10.88
CA ILE A 231 10.02 -1.44 10.43
C ILE A 231 8.54 -1.15 10.71
N ALA A 232 7.65 -2.01 10.24
CA ALA A 232 6.20 -1.79 10.34
C ALA A 232 5.71 -1.87 11.81
N ALA A 233 6.32 -2.72 12.63
CA ALA A 233 6.08 -2.78 14.05
C ALA A 233 6.74 -1.64 14.85
N ARG A 234 7.55 -0.79 14.22
CA ARG A 234 8.36 0.25 14.90
C ARG A 234 9.17 -0.31 16.07
N ALA A 235 9.73 -1.50 15.89
CA ALA A 235 10.58 -2.14 16.88
C ALA A 235 12.05 -1.78 16.63
N GLU A 236 12.82 -1.59 17.69
CA GLU A 236 14.27 -1.43 17.56
C GLU A 236 14.89 -2.76 17.15
N THR A 237 14.40 -3.84 17.74
CA THR A 237 14.86 -5.20 17.43
C THR A 237 13.70 -6.17 17.28
N VAL A 238 13.86 -7.15 16.39
CA VAL A 238 13.02 -8.36 16.33
C VAL A 238 13.88 -9.52 16.77
N VAL A 239 13.48 -10.17 17.85
CA VAL A 239 14.24 -11.32 18.42
C VAL A 239 13.41 -12.59 18.35
N ARG A 240 14.09 -13.71 18.13
CA ARG A 240 13.50 -15.03 18.25
C ARG A 240 13.60 -15.49 19.69
N GLY A 241 12.46 -15.77 20.31
CA GLY A 241 12.40 -16.14 21.70
C GLY A 241 11.04 -16.65 22.10
N THR A 242 10.87 -16.98 23.36
CA THR A 242 9.59 -17.46 23.89
C THR A 242 8.59 -16.31 23.90
N ALA A 243 7.43 -16.54 23.26
CA ALA A 243 6.30 -15.64 23.23
C ALA A 243 5.01 -16.44 23.37
N SER A 244 3.98 -15.84 23.95
CA SER A 244 2.76 -16.55 24.32
C SER A 244 1.49 -16.07 23.63
N HIS A 245 1.51 -14.88 23.03
CA HIS A 245 0.32 -14.34 22.37
C HIS A 245 0.18 -14.92 20.97
N PRO A 246 -0.98 -15.52 20.60
CA PRO A 246 -1.20 -16.00 19.25
C PRO A 246 -1.06 -14.89 18.22
N SER A 247 -0.30 -15.14 17.16
CA SER A 247 -0.16 -14.16 16.06
C SER A 247 -1.34 -14.16 15.08
N GLY A 248 -2.20 -15.16 15.15
CA GLY A 248 -3.20 -15.45 14.12
C GLY A 248 -2.69 -16.35 12.99
N ILE A 249 -1.40 -16.69 13.01
CA ILE A 249 -0.77 -17.62 12.05
C ILE A 249 -0.41 -18.91 12.81
N ALA A 250 -0.70 -20.05 12.21
CA ALA A 250 -0.30 -21.34 12.77
C ALA A 250 1.22 -21.39 12.95
N GLY A 251 1.67 -21.90 14.08
CA GLY A 251 3.10 -22.04 14.35
C GLY A 251 3.83 -20.73 14.74
N ILE A 252 3.15 -19.59 14.92
CA ILE A 252 3.78 -18.33 15.33
C ILE A 252 3.08 -17.72 16.53
N THR A 253 3.88 -17.31 17.53
CA THR A 253 3.43 -16.49 18.66
C THR A 253 4.27 -15.22 18.77
N VAL A 254 3.72 -14.17 19.39
CA VAL A 254 4.33 -12.84 19.47
C VAL A 254 4.32 -12.30 20.90
N GLY A 255 5.29 -11.43 21.21
CA GLY A 255 5.39 -10.68 22.45
C GLY A 255 6.03 -9.33 22.20
N ILE A 256 5.74 -8.32 23.02
CA ILE A 256 6.30 -6.98 22.90
C ILE A 256 6.95 -6.53 24.20
N ALA A 257 8.02 -5.75 24.09
CA ALA A 257 8.62 -4.96 25.17
C ALA A 257 8.77 -3.50 24.72
N VAL A 258 8.73 -2.58 25.68
CA VAL A 258 8.82 -1.12 25.48
C VAL A 258 10.12 -0.58 26.04
#